data_f6f3ecbe86e1f41674dfd84aefe543ab
#
_entry.id   f6f3ecbe86e1f41674dfd84aefe543ab
#
_cell.length_a   1.000
_cell.length_b   1.000
_cell.length_c   1.000
_cell.angle_alpha   90.00
_cell.angle_beta   90.00
_cell.angle_gamma   90.00
#
_symmetry.space_group_name_H-M   'P 1'
#
loop_
_entity.id
_entity.type
_entity.pdbx_description
1 polymer ?
#
loop_
_entity_poly.entity_id
_entity_poly.type
_entity_poly.pdbx_seq_one_letter_code
_entity_poly.pdbx_strand_id
1 'polypeptide(L)'
;MSRIRRKSTKRVRQKRAAKGKAKAGTGRARKKSTKTRKRSQWSWAGRASRGWWWRRPLKFALAFGIVLLIAGCLTLFAYAALAKDYELAKLGRMPARTVVYDRHGEEIGKLHGSNRIVVSLAEVPGHFRSALLVREDARFYEHKGIDPIGVLRAIYRNVAKDKREGASTITMQLARNSFDSLMAEKTLHRKLVEVMLARRIERTYTKDQILEFYVN
;
A
#
# COMPACT_ATOMS: atom_id res chain seq x y z
N MET A 1 -54.03 -12.16 8.31
CA MET A 1 -54.24 -13.51 7.72
C MET A 1 -52.96 -14.27 7.95
N SER A 2 -52.87 -15.10 8.99
CA SER A 2 -53.10 -16.55 9.17
C SER A 2 -51.98 -17.33 8.48
N ARG A 3 -51.26 -18.31 9.02
CA ARG A 3 -51.39 -19.32 10.09
C ARG A 3 -50.04 -20.05 10.18
N ILE A 4 -49.35 -20.24 11.30
CA ILE A 4 -49.44 -21.35 12.27
C ILE A 4 -49.29 -22.76 11.65
N ARG A 5 -48.25 -23.50 12.13
CA ARG A 5 -48.25 -24.90 12.68
C ARG A 5 -46.80 -25.35 12.84
N ARG A 6 -46.20 -25.58 13.98
CA ARG A 6 -46.36 -26.57 15.10
C ARG A 6 -46.56 -28.03 14.62
N LYS A 7 -45.60 -28.87 15.04
CA LYS A 7 -45.76 -30.23 15.64
C LYS A 7 -44.35 -30.80 15.83
N SER A 8 -43.77 -31.04 16.98
CA SER A 8 -44.14 -31.85 18.17
C SER A 8 -44.31 -33.34 17.88
N THR A 9 -43.46 -34.15 18.46
CA THR A 9 -43.72 -35.45 19.19
C THR A 9 -42.35 -36.14 19.36
N LYS A 10 -41.80 -36.38 20.56
CA LYS A 10 -42.11 -37.28 21.67
C LYS A 10 -42.30 -38.75 21.28
N ARG A 11 -41.43 -39.63 21.79
CA ARG A 11 -41.74 -40.86 22.56
C ARG A 11 -40.44 -41.66 22.78
N VAL A 12 -40.04 -41.90 24.02
CA VAL A 12 -40.50 -42.82 25.10
C VAL A 12 -39.79 -44.20 24.95
N ARG A 13 -38.79 -44.47 25.80
CA ARG A 13 -38.78 -45.29 27.02
C ARG A 13 -39.21 -46.77 26.86
N GLN A 14 -38.35 -47.73 27.26
CA GLN A 14 -38.62 -48.94 28.07
C GLN A 14 -37.30 -49.74 28.17
N LYS A 15 -36.65 -49.95 29.31
CA LYS A 15 -36.87 -50.82 30.49
C LYS A 15 -37.17 -52.28 30.13
N ARG A 16 -36.23 -53.16 30.56
CA ARG A 16 -36.43 -54.46 31.31
C ARG A 16 -35.05 -55.10 31.41
N ALA A 17 -34.43 -55.29 32.52
CA ALA A 17 -34.62 -56.05 33.80
C ALA A 17 -35.00 -57.52 33.61
N ALA A 18 -34.12 -58.39 33.92
CA ALA A 18 -34.26 -59.43 34.94
C ALA A 18 -33.33 -60.61 34.72
N LYS A 19 -32.72 -60.98 35.87
CA LYS A 19 -32.65 -62.35 36.52
C LYS A 19 -31.89 -63.41 35.71
N GLY A 20 -30.99 -64.10 36.26
CA GLY A 20 -30.57 -64.53 37.55
C GLY A 20 -30.18 -66.00 37.49
N LYS A 21 -29.21 -66.38 38.21
CA LYS A 21 -29.03 -67.58 38.98
C LYS A 21 -27.62 -68.15 38.97
N ALA A 22 -27.14 -68.28 40.10
CA ALA A 22 -25.95 -68.97 40.59
C ALA A 22 -25.90 -70.44 40.24
N LYS A 23 -24.71 -70.99 40.10
CA LYS A 23 -24.32 -72.29 40.64
C LYS A 23 -22.83 -72.39 40.90
N ALA A 24 -22.59 -72.88 42.05
CA ALA A 24 -21.35 -73.15 42.74
C ALA A 24 -20.57 -74.31 42.09
N GLY A 25 -19.26 -74.29 42.33
CA GLY A 25 -18.63 -75.55 42.55
C GLY A 25 -17.18 -75.70 41.95
N THR A 26 -16.32 -75.88 42.86
CA THR A 26 -15.11 -76.72 42.87
C THR A 26 -13.80 -76.04 42.50
N GLY A 27 -12.97 -76.03 43.49
CA GLY A 27 -11.62 -75.57 43.50
C GLY A 27 -10.65 -76.39 42.67
N ARG A 28 -9.67 -75.71 42.15
CA ARG A 28 -8.40 -76.38 41.82
C ARG A 28 -7.25 -75.39 41.83
N ALA A 29 -6.36 -75.68 42.71
CA ALA A 29 -4.91 -75.42 42.70
C ALA A 29 -4.39 -74.12 42.06
N ARG A 30 -3.94 -73.29 42.92
CA ARG A 30 -3.14 -72.08 42.79
C ARG A 30 -1.72 -72.44 42.26
N LYS A 31 -1.47 -72.26 40.95
CA LYS A 31 -0.14 -72.07 40.42
C LYS A 31 0.21 -70.58 40.40
N LYS A 32 1.13 -70.20 41.27
CA LYS A 32 1.74 -68.90 41.27
C LYS A 32 2.62 -68.77 40.00
N SER A 33 2.09 -68.06 39.02
CA SER A 33 2.87 -67.57 37.87
C SER A 33 3.42 -66.19 38.25
N THR A 34 4.70 -66.17 38.50
CA THR A 34 5.48 -64.91 38.61
C THR A 34 5.53 -64.24 37.23
N LYS A 35 4.55 -63.39 36.93
CA LYS A 35 4.64 -62.47 35.79
C LYS A 35 5.67 -61.41 36.14
N THR A 36 6.88 -61.56 35.63
CA THR A 36 7.84 -60.50 35.51
C THR A 36 7.22 -59.36 34.73
N ARG A 37 6.94 -58.30 35.45
CA ARG A 37 6.43 -57.04 34.93
C ARG A 37 7.56 -56.40 34.09
N LYS A 38 7.60 -56.67 32.77
CA LYS A 38 8.39 -55.88 31.83
C LYS A 38 7.96 -54.44 31.97
N ARG A 39 8.78 -53.65 32.67
CA ARG A 39 8.72 -52.20 32.64
C ARG A 39 8.93 -51.79 31.18
N SER A 40 7.83 -51.46 30.50
CA SER A 40 7.94 -50.76 29.22
C SER A 40 8.66 -49.43 29.50
N GLN A 41 9.93 -49.37 29.15
CA GLN A 41 10.65 -48.10 29.01
C GLN A 41 9.95 -47.34 27.91
N TRP A 42 9.00 -46.51 28.27
CA TRP A 42 8.49 -45.47 27.41
C TRP A 42 9.65 -44.47 27.21
N SER A 43 10.36 -44.64 26.11
CA SER A 43 11.39 -43.73 25.71
C SER A 43 10.74 -42.37 25.40
N TRP A 44 11.12 -41.38 26.19
CA TRP A 44 10.73 -39.97 26.02
C TRP A 44 11.37 -39.31 24.77
N ALA A 45 11.89 -40.12 23.83
CA ALA A 45 12.60 -39.65 22.64
C ALA A 45 11.71 -39.10 21.51
N GLY A 46 10.36 -39.06 21.68
CA GLY A 46 9.44 -38.72 20.61
C GLY A 46 8.94 -37.26 20.57
N ARG A 47 9.35 -36.37 21.49
CA ARG A 47 8.77 -35.02 21.60
C ARG A 47 9.63 -33.86 21.08
N ALA A 48 10.80 -34.10 20.62
CA ALA A 48 11.71 -33.06 20.16
C ALA A 48 11.57 -32.66 18.66
N SER A 49 10.76 -33.38 17.88
CA SER A 49 10.73 -33.17 16.41
C SER A 49 9.53 -32.34 15.89
N ARG A 50 8.59 -31.97 16.73
CA ARG A 50 7.40 -31.21 16.27
C ARG A 50 7.66 -29.73 15.96
N GLY A 51 8.80 -29.18 16.37
CA GLY A 51 9.16 -27.77 16.10
C GLY A 51 9.94 -27.53 14.81
N TRP A 52 10.47 -28.58 14.18
CA TRP A 52 11.36 -28.45 13.03
C TRP A 52 10.62 -28.24 11.71
N TRP A 53 9.42 -28.73 11.54
CA TRP A 53 8.61 -28.61 10.34
C TRP A 53 8.16 -27.17 10.08
N TRP A 54 7.86 -26.40 11.14
CA TRP A 54 7.44 -24.99 11.02
C TRP A 54 8.60 -24.04 10.80
N ARG A 55 9.83 -24.42 11.15
CA ARG A 55 11.03 -23.59 10.99
C ARG A 55 11.50 -23.49 9.54
N ARG A 56 11.25 -24.50 8.73
CA ARG A 56 11.64 -24.52 7.31
C ARG A 56 10.81 -23.52 6.49
N PRO A 57 9.46 -23.58 6.46
CA PRO A 57 8.67 -22.63 5.70
C PRO A 57 8.89 -21.18 6.18
N LEU A 58 9.12 -20.95 7.48
CA LEU A 58 9.44 -19.62 8.01
C LEU A 58 10.76 -19.09 7.46
N LYS A 59 11.80 -19.91 7.35
CA LYS A 59 13.09 -19.50 6.75
C LYS A 59 12.94 -19.18 5.26
N PHE A 60 12.17 -19.97 4.52
CA PHE A 60 11.88 -19.69 3.11
C PHE A 60 11.05 -18.43 2.95
N ALA A 61 10.05 -18.21 3.78
CA ALA A 61 9.25 -16.98 3.78
C ALA A 61 10.11 -15.74 4.10
N LEU A 62 11.01 -15.85 5.09
CA LEU A 62 11.95 -14.78 5.43
C LEU A 62 12.92 -14.51 4.27
N ALA A 63 13.53 -15.55 3.70
CA ALA A 63 14.44 -15.42 2.57
C ALA A 63 13.74 -14.80 1.36
N PHE A 64 12.52 -15.24 1.05
CA PHE A 64 11.70 -14.66 -0.01
C PHE A 64 11.38 -13.19 0.28
N GLY A 65 11.00 -12.85 1.51
CA GLY A 65 10.78 -11.46 1.93
C GLY A 65 12.02 -10.57 1.75
N ILE A 66 13.21 -11.10 2.09
CA ILE A 66 14.50 -10.40 1.89
C ILE A 66 14.77 -10.18 0.39
N VAL A 67 14.53 -11.20 -0.44
CA VAL A 67 14.72 -11.09 -1.90
C VAL A 67 13.79 -10.02 -2.48
N LEU A 68 12.51 -10.01 -2.09
CA LEU A 68 11.55 -8.98 -2.52
C LEU A 68 11.97 -7.58 -2.05
N LEU A 69 12.47 -7.45 -0.83
CA LEU A 69 12.95 -6.19 -0.30
C LEU A 69 14.16 -5.67 -1.09
N ILE A 70 15.14 -6.55 -1.37
CA ILE A 70 16.32 -6.20 -2.18
C ILE A 70 15.88 -5.79 -3.59
N ALA A 71 15.00 -6.57 -4.23
CA ALA A 71 14.48 -6.25 -5.56
C ALA A 71 13.75 -4.89 -5.56
N GLY A 72 12.94 -4.61 -4.54
CA GLY A 72 12.28 -3.31 -4.36
C GLY A 72 13.28 -2.17 -4.18
N CYS A 73 14.31 -2.35 -3.35
CA CYS A 73 15.36 -1.34 -3.17
C CYS A 73 16.15 -1.09 -4.47
N LEU A 74 16.50 -2.13 -5.21
CA LEU A 74 17.20 -2.00 -6.50
C LEU A 74 16.34 -1.26 -7.52
N THR A 75 15.05 -1.59 -7.58
CA THR A 75 14.09 -0.88 -8.45
C THR A 75 14.04 0.60 -8.09
N LEU A 76 13.84 0.94 -6.83
CA LEU A 76 13.83 2.35 -6.38
C LEU A 76 15.14 3.06 -6.67
N PHE A 77 16.27 2.39 -6.51
CA PHE A 77 17.58 2.95 -6.84
C PHE A 77 17.74 3.22 -8.34
N ALA A 78 17.31 2.29 -9.19
CA ALA A 78 17.31 2.45 -10.65
C ALA A 78 16.45 3.65 -11.08
N TYR A 79 15.25 3.78 -10.52
CA TYR A 79 14.38 4.93 -10.81
C TYR A 79 14.94 6.25 -10.27
N ALA A 80 15.63 6.23 -9.13
CA ALA A 80 16.31 7.41 -8.62
C ALA A 80 17.49 7.83 -9.52
N ALA A 81 18.17 6.87 -10.15
CA ALA A 81 19.20 7.15 -11.16
C ALA A 81 18.58 7.75 -12.42
N LEU A 82 17.53 7.14 -12.97
CA LEU A 82 16.79 7.68 -14.12
C LEU A 82 16.27 9.12 -13.88
N ALA A 83 15.82 9.40 -12.67
CA ALA A 83 15.38 10.75 -12.33
C ALA A 83 16.48 11.80 -12.37
N LYS A 84 17.78 11.43 -12.38
CA LYS A 84 18.89 12.37 -12.50
C LYS A 84 19.05 12.92 -13.91
N ASP A 85 18.60 12.20 -14.93
CA ASP A 85 18.69 12.60 -16.33
C ASP A 85 17.76 13.79 -16.65
N TYR A 86 16.79 14.05 -15.78
CA TYR A 86 15.88 15.17 -15.91
C TYR A 86 16.54 16.47 -15.38
N GLU A 87 16.62 17.46 -16.22
CA GLU A 87 17.21 18.75 -15.91
C GLU A 87 16.23 19.62 -15.11
N LEU A 88 16.43 19.71 -13.79
CA LEU A 88 15.54 20.50 -12.91
C LEU A 88 15.57 22.00 -13.22
N ALA A 89 16.61 22.51 -13.88
CA ALA A 89 16.67 23.91 -14.31
C ALA A 89 15.59 24.28 -15.34
N LYS A 90 14.88 23.29 -15.91
CA LYS A 90 13.71 23.52 -16.78
C LYS A 90 12.45 23.84 -15.99
N LEU A 91 12.42 23.50 -14.69
CA LEU A 91 11.34 23.91 -13.81
C LEU A 91 11.32 25.43 -13.71
N GLY A 92 10.16 26.03 -13.91
CA GLY A 92 10.04 27.49 -13.90
C GLY A 92 10.55 28.21 -15.14
N ARG A 93 11.24 27.54 -16.06
CA ARG A 93 11.52 28.08 -17.39
C ARG A 93 10.30 27.86 -18.28
N MET A 94 9.37 28.77 -18.22
CA MET A 94 8.29 28.76 -19.19
C MET A 94 8.81 29.19 -20.55
N PRO A 95 8.38 28.55 -21.65
CA PRO A 95 8.66 29.09 -22.96
C PRO A 95 8.17 30.53 -23.02
N ALA A 96 9.10 31.47 -23.20
CA ALA A 96 8.76 32.85 -23.32
C ALA A 96 7.80 33.01 -24.52
N ARG A 97 6.83 33.88 -24.35
CA ARG A 97 5.94 34.27 -25.43
C ARG A 97 6.76 34.88 -26.56
N THR A 98 6.66 34.35 -27.78
CA THR A 98 7.27 35.00 -28.96
C THR A 98 6.41 36.18 -29.34
N VAL A 99 6.91 37.38 -29.06
CA VAL A 99 6.29 38.64 -29.48
C VAL A 99 6.91 39.04 -30.79
N VAL A 100 6.13 39.38 -31.79
CA VAL A 100 6.58 39.87 -33.09
C VAL A 100 6.45 41.38 -33.07
N TYR A 101 7.56 42.06 -33.35
CA TYR A 101 7.61 43.51 -33.43
C TYR A 101 7.78 43.92 -34.88
N ASP A 102 7.25 45.09 -35.20
CA ASP A 102 7.49 45.72 -36.50
C ASP A 102 8.88 46.37 -36.55
N ARG A 103 9.25 46.93 -37.70
CA ARG A 103 10.52 47.64 -37.89
C ARG A 103 10.69 48.90 -37.01
N HIS A 104 9.60 49.36 -36.40
CA HIS A 104 9.60 50.52 -35.52
C HIS A 104 9.60 50.14 -34.05
N GLY A 105 9.62 48.80 -33.75
CA GLY A 105 9.60 48.27 -32.41
C GLY A 105 8.19 48.16 -31.79
N GLU A 106 7.14 48.38 -32.61
CA GLU A 106 5.75 48.19 -32.13
C GLU A 106 5.32 46.72 -32.19
N GLU A 107 4.59 46.28 -31.21
CA GLU A 107 4.10 44.90 -31.12
C GLU A 107 3.02 44.65 -32.19
N ILE A 108 3.34 43.88 -33.24
CA ILE A 108 2.41 43.47 -34.31
C ILE A 108 1.48 42.34 -33.79
N GLY A 109 2.03 41.48 -32.97
CA GLY A 109 1.24 40.34 -32.47
C GLY A 109 2.10 39.35 -31.69
N LYS A 110 1.42 38.32 -31.20
CA LYS A 110 2.02 37.26 -30.40
C LYS A 110 1.80 35.94 -31.12
N LEU A 111 2.92 35.25 -31.47
CA LEU A 111 2.85 33.93 -32.05
C LEU A 111 2.30 32.91 -31.01
N HIS A 112 1.61 31.92 -31.51
CA HIS A 112 0.94 30.90 -30.72
C HIS A 112 1.80 30.34 -29.57
N GLY A 113 1.36 30.53 -28.39
CA GLY A 113 1.84 29.96 -27.14
C GLY A 113 0.79 30.25 -26.07
N SER A 114 0.81 29.53 -24.97
CA SER A 114 -0.08 29.84 -23.86
C SER A 114 0.13 31.29 -23.42
N ASN A 115 -0.94 32.07 -23.36
CA ASN A 115 -0.94 33.47 -22.93
C ASN A 115 -0.71 33.53 -21.40
N ARG A 116 0.49 33.12 -20.95
CA ARG A 116 0.84 33.00 -19.53
C ARG A 116 1.53 34.27 -19.08
N ILE A 117 1.08 34.79 -17.97
CA ILE A 117 1.76 35.87 -17.24
C ILE A 117 2.40 35.20 -16.03
N VAL A 118 3.72 35.26 -15.95
CA VAL A 118 4.45 34.75 -14.80
C VAL A 118 4.26 35.73 -13.64
N VAL A 119 3.81 35.22 -12.53
CA VAL A 119 3.56 36.01 -11.31
C VAL A 119 4.40 35.47 -10.16
N SER A 120 4.86 36.34 -9.27
CA SER A 120 5.49 35.89 -8.05
C SER A 120 4.43 35.30 -7.10
N LEU A 121 4.84 34.35 -6.26
CA LEU A 121 3.92 33.77 -5.28
C LEU A 121 3.33 34.85 -4.33
N ALA A 122 4.05 35.93 -4.09
CA ALA A 122 3.58 37.02 -3.24
C ALA A 122 2.39 37.78 -3.89
N GLU A 123 2.33 37.83 -5.21
CA GLU A 123 1.23 38.48 -5.96
C GLU A 123 -0.03 37.61 -6.03
N VAL A 124 0.12 36.30 -5.78
CA VAL A 124 -1.03 35.38 -5.79
C VAL A 124 -1.86 35.57 -4.52
N PRO A 125 -3.17 35.86 -4.64
CA PRO A 125 -4.04 36.09 -3.49
C PRO A 125 -4.05 34.92 -2.51
N GLY A 126 -4.01 35.21 -1.20
CA GLY A 126 -3.93 34.17 -0.16
C GLY A 126 -5.09 33.17 -0.19
N HIS A 127 -6.31 33.66 -0.47
CA HIS A 127 -7.49 32.79 -0.58
C HIS A 127 -7.39 31.81 -1.76
N PHE A 128 -6.80 32.24 -2.89
CA PHE A 128 -6.56 31.35 -4.04
C PHE A 128 -5.53 30.27 -3.67
N ARG A 129 -4.40 30.66 -3.05
CA ARG A 129 -3.39 29.68 -2.59
C ARG A 129 -4.00 28.65 -1.64
N SER A 130 -4.80 29.12 -0.67
CA SER A 130 -5.47 28.22 0.27
C SER A 130 -6.45 27.27 -0.41
N ALA A 131 -7.26 27.77 -1.34
CA ALA A 131 -8.21 26.93 -2.10
C ALA A 131 -7.49 25.88 -2.95
N LEU A 132 -6.39 26.28 -3.63
CA LEU A 132 -5.55 25.40 -4.41
C LEU A 132 -4.97 24.26 -3.56
N LEU A 133 -4.35 24.62 -2.42
CA LEU A 133 -3.77 23.65 -1.51
C LEU A 133 -4.81 22.68 -0.95
N VAL A 134 -5.94 23.16 -0.50
CA VAL A 134 -7.02 22.30 0.05
C VAL A 134 -7.54 21.34 -1.01
N ARG A 135 -7.62 21.76 -2.25
CA ARG A 135 -8.12 20.95 -3.35
C ARG A 135 -7.11 19.90 -3.83
N GLU A 136 -5.86 20.32 -4.05
CA GLU A 136 -4.86 19.48 -4.73
C GLU A 136 -3.97 18.73 -3.74
N ASP A 137 -3.56 19.40 -2.65
CA ASP A 137 -2.60 18.83 -1.69
C ASP A 137 -2.69 19.56 -0.34
N ALA A 138 -3.72 19.24 0.44
CA ALA A 138 -4.01 19.92 1.70
C ALA A 138 -2.85 19.89 2.73
N ARG A 139 -1.91 18.96 2.56
CA ARG A 139 -0.75 18.79 3.45
C ARG A 139 0.58 19.09 2.75
N PHE A 140 0.53 19.90 1.71
CA PHE A 140 1.69 20.24 0.89
C PHE A 140 2.93 20.64 1.70
N TYR A 141 2.77 21.47 2.73
CA TYR A 141 3.87 21.93 3.58
C TYR A 141 4.39 20.88 4.58
N GLU A 142 3.67 19.78 4.79
CA GLU A 142 4.02 18.78 5.81
C GLU A 142 4.87 17.62 5.27
N HIS A 143 4.81 17.34 3.96
CA HIS A 143 5.53 16.22 3.36
C HIS A 143 6.67 16.67 2.46
N LYS A 144 7.51 15.72 2.02
CA LYS A 144 8.68 15.93 1.15
C LYS A 144 8.48 15.27 -0.21
N GLY A 145 7.50 15.76 -0.98
CA GLY A 145 7.19 15.33 -2.34
C GLY A 145 6.19 14.19 -2.44
N ILE A 146 6.04 13.38 -1.42
CA ILE A 146 5.06 12.30 -1.32
C ILE A 146 4.29 12.49 0.00
N ASP A 147 2.97 12.36 -0.03
CA ASP A 147 2.12 12.32 1.15
C ASP A 147 1.69 10.89 1.48
N PRO A 148 2.39 10.16 2.38
CA PRO A 148 2.04 8.78 2.72
C PRO A 148 0.64 8.67 3.33
N ILE A 149 0.22 9.65 4.12
CA ILE A 149 -1.09 9.65 4.79
C ILE A 149 -2.19 9.90 3.74
N GLY A 150 -1.95 10.81 2.79
CA GLY A 150 -2.83 11.04 1.64
C GLY A 150 -3.00 9.78 0.80
N VAL A 151 -1.91 9.07 0.52
CA VAL A 151 -1.94 7.78 -0.20
C VAL A 151 -2.80 6.76 0.55
N LEU A 152 -2.58 6.56 1.85
CA LEU A 152 -3.37 5.63 2.65
C LEU A 152 -4.86 6.02 2.69
N ARG A 153 -5.14 7.31 2.84
CA ARG A 153 -6.50 7.84 2.80
C ARG A 153 -7.18 7.58 1.45
N ALA A 154 -6.47 7.83 0.35
CA ALA A 154 -6.99 7.58 -0.99
C ALA A 154 -7.25 6.09 -1.24
N ILE A 155 -6.34 5.21 -0.82
CA ILE A 155 -6.55 3.75 -0.91
C ILE A 155 -7.80 3.34 -0.12
N TYR A 156 -7.92 3.80 1.13
CA TYR A 156 -9.09 3.48 1.96
C TYR A 156 -10.40 3.95 1.32
N ARG A 157 -10.43 5.19 0.81
CA ARG A 157 -11.64 5.75 0.19
C ARG A 157 -11.99 5.07 -1.12
N ASN A 158 -11.00 4.75 -1.93
CA ASN A 158 -11.21 4.08 -3.21
C ASN A 158 -11.71 2.64 -3.02
N VAL A 159 -11.24 1.93 -1.98
CA VAL A 159 -11.65 0.55 -1.70
C VAL A 159 -12.97 0.50 -0.91
N ALA A 160 -13.11 1.34 0.15
CA ALA A 160 -14.23 1.24 1.08
C ALA A 160 -15.45 2.07 0.69
N LYS A 161 -15.30 3.11 -0.14
CA LYS A 161 -16.37 4.07 -0.45
C LYS A 161 -16.65 4.24 -1.94
N ASP A 162 -16.04 3.47 -2.80
CA ASP A 162 -16.15 3.56 -4.27
C ASP A 162 -15.99 5.01 -4.80
N LYS A 163 -15.15 5.80 -4.14
CA LYS A 163 -14.82 7.17 -4.53
C LYS A 163 -13.42 7.19 -5.14
N ARG A 164 -13.31 7.70 -6.36
CA ARG A 164 -12.01 7.89 -7.02
C ARG A 164 -11.31 9.12 -6.48
N GLU A 165 -10.49 8.96 -5.46
CA GLU A 165 -9.66 10.02 -4.90
C GLU A 165 -8.21 9.86 -5.39
N GLY A 166 -7.61 10.96 -5.87
CA GLY A 166 -6.21 11.00 -6.29
C GLY A 166 -5.28 11.12 -5.08
N ALA A 167 -4.09 10.52 -5.19
CA ALA A 167 -3.03 10.61 -4.17
C ALA A 167 -1.78 11.32 -4.71
N SER A 168 -1.90 12.10 -5.80
CA SER A 168 -0.78 12.84 -6.38
C SER A 168 -0.61 14.18 -5.68
N THR A 169 0.61 14.47 -5.22
CA THR A 169 0.97 15.76 -4.61
C THR A 169 1.17 16.84 -5.68
N ILE A 170 1.14 18.11 -5.27
CA ILE A 170 1.48 19.26 -6.13
C ILE A 170 2.86 19.06 -6.77
N THR A 171 3.86 18.61 -6.01
CA THR A 171 5.21 18.40 -6.53
C THR A 171 5.26 17.30 -7.59
N MET A 172 4.48 16.23 -7.44
CA MET A 172 4.37 15.18 -8.46
C MET A 172 3.66 15.67 -9.73
N GLN A 173 2.63 16.50 -9.57
CA GLN A 173 1.94 17.13 -10.69
C GLN A 173 2.86 18.12 -11.42
N LEU A 174 3.61 18.94 -10.69
CA LEU A 174 4.63 19.83 -11.26
C LEU A 174 5.66 19.04 -12.08
N ALA A 175 6.23 17.96 -11.50
CA ALA A 175 7.16 17.08 -12.21
C ALA A 175 6.57 16.56 -13.52
N ARG A 176 5.35 16.06 -13.50
CA ARG A 176 4.65 15.57 -14.69
C ARG A 176 4.46 16.64 -15.75
N ASN A 177 4.01 17.83 -15.34
CA ASN A 177 3.64 18.90 -16.26
C ASN A 177 4.86 19.63 -16.85
N SER A 178 6.03 19.53 -16.21
CA SER A 178 7.26 20.19 -16.65
C SER A 178 8.10 19.37 -17.63
N PHE A 179 7.81 18.08 -17.80
CA PHE A 179 8.56 17.19 -18.68
C PHE A 179 7.63 16.46 -19.66
N ASP A 180 7.72 16.80 -20.95
CA ASP A 180 6.85 16.25 -22.01
C ASP A 180 6.89 14.72 -22.09
N SER A 181 8.05 14.12 -21.82
CA SER A 181 8.21 12.67 -21.77
C SER A 181 7.33 11.99 -20.73
N LEU A 182 6.91 12.72 -19.70
CA LEU A 182 6.02 12.22 -18.65
C LEU A 182 4.53 12.46 -18.94
N MET A 183 4.21 13.30 -19.93
CA MET A 183 2.82 13.57 -20.30
C MET A 183 2.21 12.46 -21.16
N ALA A 184 3.01 11.78 -21.99
CA ALA A 184 2.53 10.96 -23.10
C ALA A 184 1.78 9.68 -22.67
N GLU A 185 2.14 9.05 -21.53
CA GLU A 185 1.56 7.75 -21.15
C GLU A 185 1.19 7.65 -19.68
N LYS A 186 0.04 6.99 -19.40
CA LYS A 186 -0.41 6.69 -18.02
C LYS A 186 0.11 5.32 -17.59
N THR A 187 1.40 5.20 -17.30
CA THR A 187 2.04 3.94 -16.91
C THR A 187 2.51 3.96 -15.45
N LEU A 188 2.71 2.77 -14.85
CA LEU A 188 3.36 2.65 -13.53
C LEU A 188 4.80 3.16 -13.58
N HIS A 189 5.49 2.93 -14.70
CA HIS A 189 6.84 3.46 -14.95
C HIS A 189 6.87 4.97 -14.75
N ARG A 190 6.02 5.69 -15.46
CA ARG A 190 5.88 7.15 -15.31
C ARG A 190 5.65 7.54 -13.86
N LYS A 191 4.73 6.83 -13.15
CA LYS A 191 4.41 7.16 -11.76
C LYS A 191 5.60 7.02 -10.83
N LEU A 192 6.45 6.03 -11.04
CA LEU A 192 7.68 5.88 -10.28
C LEU A 192 8.69 7.00 -10.57
N VAL A 193 8.81 7.40 -11.83
CA VAL A 193 9.66 8.55 -12.22
C VAL A 193 9.13 9.84 -11.57
N GLU A 194 7.82 10.12 -11.66
CA GLU A 194 7.17 11.28 -10.99
C GLU A 194 7.51 11.34 -9.49
N VAL A 195 7.43 10.20 -8.80
CA VAL A 195 7.75 10.09 -7.37
C VAL A 195 9.22 10.43 -7.08
N MET A 196 10.14 9.90 -7.89
CA MET A 196 11.57 10.17 -7.71
C MET A 196 11.92 11.62 -8.04
N LEU A 197 11.34 12.18 -9.10
CA LEU A 197 11.47 13.59 -9.45
C LEU A 197 10.91 14.50 -8.37
N ALA A 198 9.72 14.21 -7.85
CA ALA A 198 9.13 14.99 -6.78
C ALA A 198 10.05 15.05 -5.55
N ARG A 199 10.65 13.92 -5.15
CA ARG A 199 11.63 13.90 -4.05
C ARG A 199 12.89 14.71 -4.36
N ARG A 200 13.35 14.71 -5.62
CA ARG A 200 14.52 15.48 -6.06
C ARG A 200 14.20 16.97 -6.09
N ILE A 201 13.03 17.36 -6.58
CA ILE A 201 12.53 18.75 -6.57
C ILE A 201 12.50 19.30 -5.15
N GLU A 202 11.90 18.56 -4.22
CA GLU A 202 11.78 18.96 -2.79
C GLU A 202 13.14 19.05 -2.05
N ARG A 203 14.18 18.44 -2.58
CA ARG A 203 15.55 18.59 -2.05
C ARG A 203 16.27 19.81 -2.60
N THR A 204 15.83 20.30 -3.75
CA THR A 204 16.50 21.38 -4.49
C THR A 204 15.82 22.72 -4.28
N TYR A 205 14.50 22.74 -4.16
CA TYR A 205 13.68 23.94 -4.09
C TYR A 205 12.89 24.00 -2.77
N THR A 206 12.61 25.22 -2.32
CA THR A 206 11.71 25.44 -1.17
C THR A 206 10.26 25.21 -1.55
N LYS A 207 9.38 24.99 -0.57
CA LYS A 207 7.95 24.82 -0.79
C LYS A 207 7.33 25.98 -1.56
N ASP A 208 7.71 27.20 -1.23
CA ASP A 208 7.18 28.40 -1.88
C ASP A 208 7.64 28.49 -3.35
N GLN A 209 8.90 28.13 -3.63
CA GLN A 209 9.38 28.04 -5.01
C GLN A 209 8.64 26.96 -5.81
N ILE A 210 8.40 25.79 -5.21
CA ILE A 210 7.64 24.71 -5.84
C ILE A 210 6.20 25.17 -6.14
N LEU A 211 5.57 25.84 -5.18
CA LEU A 211 4.22 26.36 -5.36
C LEU A 211 4.16 27.45 -6.42
N GLU A 212 5.18 28.32 -6.47
CA GLU A 212 5.33 29.36 -7.50
C GLU A 212 5.46 28.74 -8.90
N PHE A 213 6.31 27.71 -9.06
CA PHE A 213 6.43 26.97 -10.33
C PHE A 213 5.12 26.28 -10.72
N TYR A 214 4.34 25.83 -9.74
CA TYR A 214 3.09 25.12 -9.99
C TYR A 214 1.97 26.06 -10.45
N VAL A 215 1.88 27.28 -9.91
CA VAL A 215 0.84 28.24 -10.27
C VAL A 215 1.11 28.94 -11.60
N ASN A 216 2.36 28.96 -12.03
CA ASN A 216 2.81 29.49 -13.32
C ASN A 216 2.80 28.44 -14.41
#